data_7a243c5490348b5e6c21fa16875bda86
#
_entry.id   7a243c5490348b5e6c21fa16875bda86
#
_cell.length_a   1.000
_cell.length_b   1.000
_cell.length_c   1.000
_cell.angle_alpha   90.00
_cell.angle_beta   90.00
_cell.angle_gamma   90.00
#
_symmetry.space_group_name_H-M   'P 1'
#
loop_
_entity.id
_entity.type
_entity.pdbx_description
1 polymer ?
#
loop_
_entity_poly.entity_id
_entity_poly.type
_entity_poly.pdbx_seq_one_letter_code
_entity_poly.pdbx_strand_id
1 'polypeptide(L)'
;NGGVAYTVLRQSGVTCNSIASRINALIGKGLPTQLTVSDFTPRSRRILESAVMIARNAGKTAAGTDHILRAIMRDNECYASVFLHEMGISGEAVLDQGADTQKNTPQGKRNGSVLPSALSGYGRNLTMLAHEGKIDPCFCRERETNRVIEILLRRSKNNPCLVGEAGVGKTAIAEGLAMRIAGGNVPDELKTKKIYMLDITSMLAGAKYRGDFEERLKRVFDEIRNDGNIIVFIDEIHNIVGAGAAEGAIDAANILKPMLARGEIRLIGATTNAEYKKYIEKDPALERRL
;
A
#
# COMPACT_ATOMS: atom_id res chain seq x y z
N ASN A 1 3.78 -12.18 -33.41
CA ASN A 1 3.73 -10.97 -34.13
C ASN A 1 3.99 -9.77 -33.26
N GLY A 2 5.15 -9.49 -32.97
CA GLY A 2 6.05 -8.41 -32.66
C GLY A 2 5.60 -7.19 -31.83
N GLY A 3 4.78 -7.31 -30.80
CA GLY A 3 4.59 -6.20 -29.84
C GLY A 3 5.69 -6.18 -28.77
N VAL A 4 5.95 -5.00 -28.15
CA VAL A 4 6.98 -4.84 -27.10
C VAL A 4 6.81 -5.87 -25.98
N ALA A 5 5.57 -6.12 -25.51
CA ALA A 5 5.29 -7.14 -24.52
C ALA A 5 5.73 -8.54 -24.94
N TYR A 6 5.54 -8.91 -26.20
CA TYR A 6 5.97 -10.21 -26.73
C TYR A 6 7.49 -10.37 -26.66
N THR A 7 8.23 -9.32 -27.00
CA THR A 7 9.70 -9.34 -26.95
C THR A 7 10.20 -9.52 -25.52
N VAL A 8 9.63 -8.76 -24.56
CA VAL A 8 9.97 -8.84 -23.14
C VAL A 8 9.67 -10.24 -22.56
N LEU A 9 8.48 -10.77 -22.81
CA LEU A 9 8.07 -12.08 -22.31
C LEU A 9 8.96 -13.21 -22.89
N ARG A 10 9.28 -13.13 -24.18
CA ARG A 10 10.15 -14.11 -24.85
C ARG A 10 11.58 -14.09 -24.33
N GLN A 11 12.14 -12.91 -24.06
CA GLN A 11 13.48 -12.77 -23.47
C GLN A 11 13.54 -13.37 -22.05
N SER A 12 12.43 -13.33 -21.31
CA SER A 12 12.30 -13.96 -20.00
C SER A 12 11.91 -15.45 -20.06
N GLY A 13 11.94 -16.07 -21.26
CA GLY A 13 11.65 -17.49 -21.44
C GLY A 13 10.17 -17.88 -21.43
N VAL A 14 9.25 -16.88 -21.36
CA VAL A 14 7.81 -17.14 -21.35
C VAL A 14 7.27 -17.20 -22.78
N THR A 15 6.62 -18.33 -23.10
CA THR A 15 6.01 -18.56 -24.42
C THR A 15 4.48 -18.62 -24.30
N CYS A 16 3.79 -18.36 -25.42
CA CYS A 16 2.34 -18.52 -25.48
C CYS A 16 1.89 -19.93 -25.06
N ASN A 17 2.68 -20.97 -25.40
CA ASN A 17 2.34 -22.33 -25.06
C ASN A 17 2.48 -22.59 -23.54
N SER A 18 3.50 -22.02 -22.88
CA SER A 18 3.65 -22.16 -21.43
C SER A 18 2.51 -21.51 -20.66
N ILE A 19 2.08 -20.32 -21.08
CA ILE A 19 0.91 -19.64 -20.49
C ILE A 19 -0.38 -20.44 -20.76
N ALA A 20 -0.60 -20.86 -22.01
CA ALA A 20 -1.80 -21.61 -22.40
C ALA A 20 -1.91 -22.93 -21.65
N SER A 21 -0.81 -23.67 -21.49
CA SER A 21 -0.77 -24.93 -20.73
C SER A 21 -1.13 -24.70 -19.27
N ARG A 22 -0.65 -23.62 -18.66
CA ARG A 22 -0.94 -23.28 -17.27
C ARG A 22 -2.41 -22.88 -17.06
N ILE A 23 -2.94 -22.06 -17.97
CA ILE A 23 -4.37 -21.69 -17.96
C ILE A 23 -5.25 -22.94 -18.11
N ASN A 24 -4.93 -23.81 -19.05
CA ASN A 24 -5.68 -25.03 -19.28
C ASN A 24 -5.63 -26.00 -18.08
N ALA A 25 -4.51 -26.04 -17.36
CA ALA A 25 -4.37 -26.90 -16.18
C ALA A 25 -5.21 -26.41 -14.99
N LEU A 26 -5.44 -25.08 -14.88
CA LEU A 26 -6.15 -24.49 -13.74
C LEU A 26 -7.64 -24.26 -13.99
N ILE A 27 -8.00 -23.84 -15.18
CA ILE A 27 -9.36 -23.40 -15.53
C ILE A 27 -10.03 -24.37 -16.51
N GLY A 28 -9.23 -25.18 -17.21
CA GLY A 28 -9.70 -26.05 -18.28
C GLY A 28 -9.89 -25.31 -19.61
N LYS A 29 -10.30 -26.06 -20.65
CA LYS A 29 -10.59 -25.53 -21.97
C LYS A 29 -12.09 -25.25 -22.10
N GLY A 30 -12.47 -23.99 -22.24
CA GLY A 30 -13.85 -23.61 -22.55
C GLY A 30 -14.24 -23.93 -24.01
N LEU A 31 -15.53 -23.82 -24.32
CA LEU A 31 -16.04 -23.90 -25.68
C LEU A 31 -15.60 -22.65 -26.49
N PRO A 32 -15.30 -22.80 -27.78
CA PRO A 32 -15.01 -21.67 -28.63
C PRO A 32 -16.21 -20.72 -28.68
N THR A 33 -16.04 -19.49 -28.20
CA THR A 33 -17.09 -18.46 -28.17
C THR A 33 -16.53 -17.18 -28.79
N GLN A 34 -17.36 -16.50 -29.58
CA GLN A 34 -17.00 -15.14 -30.04
C GLN A 34 -17.18 -14.19 -28.88
N LEU A 35 -16.06 -13.61 -28.41
CA LEU A 35 -16.06 -12.64 -27.32
C LEU A 35 -16.56 -11.28 -27.79
N THR A 36 -17.46 -10.69 -27.04
CA THR A 36 -17.95 -9.32 -27.20
C THR A 36 -17.43 -8.43 -26.07
N VAL A 37 -17.59 -7.11 -26.18
CA VAL A 37 -17.17 -6.17 -25.14
C VAL A 37 -17.89 -6.41 -23.81
N SER A 38 -19.11 -6.97 -23.85
CA SER A 38 -19.88 -7.34 -22.64
C SER A 38 -19.30 -8.51 -21.87
N ASP A 39 -18.49 -9.36 -22.50
CA ASP A 39 -17.92 -10.56 -21.89
C ASP A 39 -16.68 -10.27 -21.05
N PHE A 40 -16.15 -9.05 -21.11
CA PHE A 40 -15.06 -8.64 -20.24
C PHE A 40 -15.53 -8.50 -18.79
N THR A 41 -14.82 -9.19 -17.89
CA THR A 41 -15.06 -9.06 -16.46
C THR A 41 -14.79 -7.62 -15.99
N PRO A 42 -15.39 -7.16 -14.87
CA PRO A 42 -15.10 -5.84 -14.31
C PRO A 42 -13.60 -5.61 -14.07
N ARG A 43 -12.85 -6.65 -13.71
CA ARG A 43 -11.40 -6.60 -13.55
C ARG A 43 -10.67 -6.38 -14.86
N SER A 44 -11.03 -7.12 -15.90
CA SER A 44 -10.43 -6.96 -17.23
C SER A 44 -10.66 -5.55 -17.79
N ARG A 45 -11.83 -4.96 -17.57
CA ARG A 45 -12.12 -3.57 -17.94
C ARG A 45 -11.21 -2.58 -17.20
N ARG A 46 -11.06 -2.73 -15.89
CA ARG A 46 -10.14 -1.89 -15.09
C ARG A 46 -8.68 -2.00 -15.53
N ILE A 47 -8.22 -3.19 -15.89
CA ILE A 47 -6.86 -3.38 -16.43
C ILE A 47 -6.69 -2.63 -17.75
N LEU A 48 -7.66 -2.69 -18.66
CA LEU A 48 -7.60 -1.96 -19.92
C LEU A 48 -7.65 -0.43 -19.72
N GLU A 49 -8.49 0.06 -18.81
CA GLU A 49 -8.53 1.48 -18.43
C GLU A 49 -7.20 1.94 -17.84
N SER A 50 -6.62 1.12 -16.96
CA SER A 50 -5.29 1.38 -16.39
C SER A 50 -4.20 1.42 -17.47
N ALA A 51 -4.25 0.54 -18.48
CA ALA A 51 -3.32 0.55 -19.59
C ALA A 51 -3.42 1.84 -20.41
N VAL A 52 -4.63 2.35 -20.65
CA VAL A 52 -4.86 3.64 -21.31
C VAL A 52 -4.28 4.80 -20.52
N MET A 53 -4.47 4.78 -19.18
CA MET A 53 -3.90 5.80 -18.28
C MET A 53 -2.37 5.77 -18.33
N ILE A 54 -1.76 4.58 -18.26
CA ILE A 54 -0.31 4.41 -18.37
C ILE A 54 0.22 4.98 -19.69
N ALA A 55 -0.48 4.72 -20.83
CA ALA A 55 -0.09 5.24 -22.12
C ALA A 55 -0.17 6.77 -22.17
N ARG A 56 -1.25 7.36 -21.64
CA ARG A 56 -1.44 8.83 -21.58
C ARG A 56 -0.34 9.49 -20.75
N ASN A 57 -0.02 8.92 -19.58
CA ASN A 57 1.05 9.44 -18.72
C ASN A 57 2.45 9.34 -19.39
N ALA A 58 2.62 8.40 -20.32
CA ALA A 58 3.81 8.29 -21.16
C ALA A 58 3.76 9.15 -22.43
N GLY A 59 2.77 10.06 -22.55
CA GLY A 59 2.60 10.95 -23.70
C GLY A 59 2.17 10.25 -25.01
N LYS A 60 1.64 9.03 -24.92
CA LYS A 60 1.20 8.25 -26.09
C LYS A 60 -0.30 8.39 -26.33
N THR A 61 -0.69 8.46 -27.60
CA THR A 61 -2.11 8.60 -27.99
C THR A 61 -2.90 7.30 -27.94
N ALA A 62 -2.21 6.14 -27.90
CA ALA A 62 -2.85 4.83 -27.85
C ALA A 62 -2.11 3.89 -26.90
N ALA A 63 -2.85 3.00 -26.21
CA ALA A 63 -2.28 1.97 -25.37
C ALA A 63 -1.70 0.84 -26.22
N GLY A 64 -0.40 0.58 -26.07
CA GLY A 64 0.29 -0.56 -26.69
C GLY A 64 0.25 -1.79 -25.81
N THR A 65 0.77 -2.92 -26.32
CA THR A 65 0.84 -4.18 -25.59
C THR A 65 1.72 -4.10 -24.33
N ASP A 66 2.74 -3.23 -24.34
CA ASP A 66 3.59 -2.90 -23.20
C ASP A 66 2.80 -2.25 -22.07
N HIS A 67 1.87 -1.33 -22.38
CA HIS A 67 1.01 -0.69 -21.38
C HIS A 67 0.01 -1.68 -20.77
N ILE A 68 -0.52 -2.59 -21.59
CA ILE A 68 -1.41 -3.66 -21.12
C ILE A 68 -0.65 -4.61 -20.18
N LEU A 69 0.55 -5.04 -20.56
CA LEU A 69 1.38 -5.89 -19.72
C LEU A 69 1.71 -5.22 -18.38
N ARG A 70 2.06 -3.93 -18.39
CA ARG A 70 2.29 -3.14 -17.17
C ARG A 70 1.04 -3.04 -16.31
N ALA A 71 -0.14 -2.85 -16.91
CA ALA A 71 -1.40 -2.80 -16.17
C ALA A 71 -1.74 -4.15 -15.52
N ILE A 72 -1.50 -5.27 -16.21
CA ILE A 72 -1.65 -6.62 -15.67
C ILE A 72 -0.69 -6.84 -14.48
N MET A 73 0.58 -6.46 -14.62
CA MET A 73 1.58 -6.62 -13.56
C MET A 73 1.33 -5.75 -12.33
N ARG A 74 0.55 -4.69 -12.45
CA ARG A 74 0.12 -3.84 -11.31
C ARG A 74 -1.08 -4.40 -10.56
N ASP A 75 -1.86 -5.28 -11.18
CA ASP A 75 -3.00 -5.94 -10.52
C ASP A 75 -2.53 -7.28 -9.91
N ASN A 76 -2.10 -7.23 -8.65
CA ASN A 76 -1.56 -8.40 -7.93
C ASN A 76 -2.60 -9.52 -7.68
N GLU A 77 -3.88 -9.25 -7.86
CA GLU A 77 -4.94 -10.24 -7.71
C GLU A 77 -5.36 -10.87 -9.05
N CYS A 78 -4.77 -10.43 -10.16
CA CYS A 78 -5.03 -10.99 -11.48
C CYS A 78 -4.27 -12.32 -11.64
N TYR A 79 -4.96 -13.39 -12.04
CA TYR A 79 -4.33 -14.68 -12.34
C TYR A 79 -3.16 -14.55 -13.33
N ALA A 80 -3.28 -13.66 -14.31
CA ALA A 80 -2.21 -13.43 -15.28
C ALA A 80 -0.95 -12.85 -14.61
N SER A 81 -1.11 -11.94 -13.65
CA SER A 81 0.00 -11.40 -12.85
C SER A 81 0.66 -12.49 -12.01
N VAL A 82 -0.14 -13.30 -11.31
CA VAL A 82 0.35 -14.42 -10.50
C VAL A 82 1.16 -15.40 -11.35
N PHE A 83 0.65 -15.79 -12.53
CA PHE A 83 1.37 -16.70 -13.43
C PHE A 83 2.69 -16.14 -13.96
N LEU A 84 2.70 -14.84 -14.29
CA LEU A 84 3.92 -14.18 -14.75
C LEU A 84 4.96 -14.10 -13.63
N HIS A 85 4.54 -13.83 -12.40
CA HIS A 85 5.44 -13.86 -11.24
C HIS A 85 5.99 -15.26 -10.95
N GLU A 86 5.16 -16.30 -11.01
CA GLU A 86 5.60 -17.70 -10.86
C GLU A 86 6.59 -18.13 -11.95
N MET A 87 6.51 -17.53 -13.14
CA MET A 87 7.45 -17.72 -14.24
C MET A 87 8.71 -16.83 -14.15
N GLY A 88 8.89 -16.09 -13.03
CA GLY A 88 10.06 -15.27 -12.77
C GLY A 88 10.07 -13.90 -13.43
N ILE A 89 8.92 -13.43 -13.95
CA ILE A 89 8.81 -12.08 -14.50
C ILE A 89 8.48 -11.11 -13.38
N SER A 90 9.41 -10.22 -13.06
CA SER A 90 9.17 -9.08 -12.18
C SER A 90 8.61 -7.88 -12.98
N GLY A 91 7.76 -7.08 -12.33
CA GLY A 91 7.21 -5.86 -12.93
C GLY A 91 8.29 -4.88 -13.39
N GLU A 92 9.47 -4.90 -12.76
CA GLU A 92 10.62 -4.06 -13.11
C GLU A 92 11.25 -4.43 -14.45
N ALA A 93 11.36 -5.72 -14.78
CA ALA A 93 11.87 -6.16 -16.09
C ALA A 93 11.02 -5.66 -17.27
N VAL A 94 9.74 -5.36 -17.01
CA VAL A 94 8.80 -4.79 -17.98
C VAL A 94 8.89 -3.26 -18.02
N LEU A 95 9.36 -2.61 -16.96
CA LEU A 95 9.46 -1.16 -16.85
C LEU A 95 10.69 -0.59 -17.55
N ASP A 96 11.81 -1.32 -17.55
CA ASP A 96 13.12 -0.82 -18.04
C ASP A 96 13.26 -0.76 -19.56
N GLN A 97 12.49 -1.52 -20.32
CA GLN A 97 12.64 -1.60 -21.79
C GLN A 97 11.80 -0.57 -22.58
N GLY A 98 11.17 0.38 -21.92
CA GLY A 98 10.31 1.40 -22.58
C GLY A 98 10.83 2.83 -22.52
N ALA A 99 12.05 3.05 -22.05
CA ALA A 99 12.65 4.38 -21.95
C ALA A 99 13.91 4.51 -22.81
N ASP A 100 13.76 4.47 -24.13
CA ASP A 100 14.78 5.03 -25.00
C ASP A 100 14.51 6.52 -25.20
N THR A 101 15.58 7.28 -24.96
CA THR A 101 15.86 8.70 -25.16
C THR A 101 15.52 9.67 -24.00
N GLN A 102 16.40 9.86 -23.04
CA GLN A 102 17.30 11.02 -22.95
C GLN A 102 18.24 10.94 -21.73
N LYS A 103 19.48 11.27 -22.02
CA LYS A 103 20.72 11.16 -21.29
C LYS A 103 20.87 12.01 -20.02
N ASN A 104 21.76 11.46 -19.13
CA ASN A 104 22.71 12.13 -18.21
C ASN A 104 22.14 12.58 -16.85
N THR A 105 22.66 12.18 -15.71
CA THR A 105 23.93 11.73 -15.10
C THR A 105 23.71 11.40 -13.60
N PRO A 106 24.69 11.04 -12.76
CA PRO A 106 25.13 9.68 -12.47
C PRO A 106 24.89 9.19 -11.00
N GLN A 107 24.89 7.88 -10.90
CA GLN A 107 25.38 7.04 -9.79
C GLN A 107 24.96 7.30 -8.34
N GLY A 108 24.20 6.35 -7.85
CA GLY A 108 24.20 5.92 -6.47
C GLY A 108 23.81 4.44 -6.41
N LYS A 109 24.80 3.56 -6.28
CA LYS A 109 24.63 2.11 -6.10
C LYS A 109 23.70 1.81 -4.92
N ARG A 110 22.59 1.11 -5.14
CA ARG A 110 21.96 0.27 -4.12
C ARG A 110 21.51 -1.04 -4.77
N ASN A 111 22.32 -2.07 -4.60
CA ASN A 111 21.92 -3.47 -4.73
C ASN A 111 20.83 -3.77 -3.68
N GLY A 112 19.70 -4.28 -4.11
CA GLY A 112 18.67 -4.83 -3.26
C GLY A 112 17.53 -5.35 -4.14
N SER A 113 17.33 -6.65 -4.18
CA SER A 113 16.14 -7.27 -4.75
C SER A 113 14.91 -6.65 -4.09
N VAL A 114 14.19 -5.80 -4.82
CA VAL A 114 12.96 -5.18 -4.31
C VAL A 114 11.86 -6.22 -4.43
N LEU A 115 11.63 -6.93 -3.35
CA LEU A 115 10.37 -7.64 -3.13
C LEU A 115 9.22 -6.62 -3.29
N PRO A 116 8.05 -7.03 -3.85
CA PRO A 116 6.90 -6.14 -3.90
C PRO A 116 6.66 -5.58 -2.50
N SER A 117 6.53 -4.25 -2.40
CA SER A 117 6.38 -3.56 -1.13
C SER A 117 5.20 -4.17 -0.36
N ALA A 118 5.49 -4.80 0.78
CA ALA A 118 4.46 -5.36 1.65
C ALA A 118 3.47 -4.27 2.09
N LEU A 119 3.98 -3.05 2.25
CA LEU A 119 3.19 -1.88 2.59
C LEU A 119 2.16 -1.53 1.49
N SER A 120 2.53 -1.64 0.21
CA SER A 120 1.60 -1.35 -0.90
C SER A 120 0.45 -2.34 -1.02
N GLY A 121 0.63 -3.57 -0.50
CA GLY A 121 -0.41 -4.59 -0.46
C GLY A 121 -1.47 -4.37 0.62
N TYR A 122 -1.11 -3.70 1.72
CA TYR A 122 -1.96 -3.54 2.90
C TYR A 122 -2.14 -2.09 3.34
N GLY A 123 -1.63 -1.13 2.56
CA GLY A 123 -1.72 0.29 2.91
C GLY A 123 -2.06 1.17 1.74
N ARG A 124 -2.67 2.32 2.02
CA ARG A 124 -2.93 3.38 1.05
C ARG A 124 -2.08 4.60 1.38
N ASN A 125 -1.34 5.10 0.40
CA ASN A 125 -0.55 6.32 0.55
C ASN A 125 -1.46 7.55 0.45
N LEU A 126 -1.88 8.10 1.59
CA LEU A 126 -2.75 9.27 1.63
C LEU A 126 -2.07 10.52 1.04
N THR A 127 -0.77 10.70 1.26
CA THR A 127 -0.04 11.85 0.70
C THR A 127 -0.01 11.81 -0.83
N MET A 128 0.15 10.62 -1.42
CA MET A 128 0.08 10.44 -2.87
C MET A 128 -1.33 10.72 -3.40
N LEU A 129 -2.35 10.19 -2.73
CA LEU A 129 -3.75 10.45 -3.09
C LEU A 129 -4.10 11.93 -2.98
N ALA A 130 -3.53 12.65 -2.00
CA ALA A 130 -3.69 14.10 -1.86
C ALA A 130 -3.05 14.86 -3.03
N HIS A 131 -1.83 14.47 -3.46
CA HIS A 131 -1.19 15.03 -4.66
C HIS A 131 -2.01 14.79 -5.93
N GLU A 132 -2.69 13.66 -6.02
CA GLU A 132 -3.55 13.30 -7.16
C GLU A 132 -4.95 13.95 -7.08
N GLY A 133 -5.24 14.72 -6.04
CA GLY A 133 -6.55 15.34 -5.83
C GLY A 133 -7.69 14.34 -5.56
N LYS A 134 -7.35 13.16 -5.04
CA LYS A 134 -8.31 12.06 -4.77
C LYS A 134 -8.78 12.00 -3.32
N ILE A 135 -8.43 12.98 -2.51
CA ILE A 135 -8.89 13.13 -1.13
C ILE A 135 -9.81 14.33 -1.04
N ASP A 136 -10.94 14.14 -0.38
CA ASP A 136 -11.88 15.21 -0.14
C ASP A 136 -11.32 16.27 0.86
N PRO A 137 -11.58 17.57 0.64
CA PRO A 137 -11.12 18.61 1.55
C PRO A 137 -11.65 18.42 2.97
N CYS A 138 -10.75 18.47 3.94
CA CYS A 138 -11.11 18.43 5.36
C CYS A 138 -11.43 19.84 5.86
N PHE A 139 -12.70 20.06 6.24
CA PHE A 139 -13.16 21.35 6.75
C PHE A 139 -13.29 21.34 8.27
N CYS A 140 -13.06 22.50 8.90
CA CYS A 140 -13.28 22.74 10.33
C CYS A 140 -12.50 21.82 11.29
N ARG A 141 -11.31 21.32 10.86
CA ARG A 141 -10.43 20.44 11.65
C ARG A 141 -9.00 20.99 11.80
N GLU A 142 -8.83 22.28 11.63
CA GLU A 142 -7.51 22.92 11.67
C GLU A 142 -6.86 22.79 13.06
N ARG A 143 -7.65 22.86 14.13
CA ARG A 143 -7.14 22.75 15.51
C ARG A 143 -6.61 21.34 15.78
N GLU A 144 -7.38 20.32 15.43
CA GLU A 144 -6.98 18.92 15.63
C GLU A 144 -5.78 18.56 14.76
N THR A 145 -5.78 18.99 13.51
CA THR A 145 -4.64 18.77 12.59
C THR A 145 -3.37 19.46 13.10
N ASN A 146 -3.47 20.71 13.56
CA ASN A 146 -2.33 21.40 14.17
C ASN A 146 -1.82 20.67 15.41
N ARG A 147 -2.73 20.17 16.25
CA ARG A 147 -2.35 19.39 17.44
C ARG A 147 -1.63 18.10 17.08
N VAL A 148 -2.07 17.40 16.03
CA VAL A 148 -1.38 16.21 15.51
C VAL A 148 0.03 16.57 15.04
N ILE A 149 0.20 17.68 14.30
CA ILE A 149 1.51 18.18 13.86
C ILE A 149 2.42 18.45 15.06
N GLU A 150 1.94 19.20 16.06
CA GLU A 150 2.70 19.50 17.28
C GLU A 150 3.19 18.24 18.00
N ILE A 151 2.34 17.22 18.10
CA ILE A 151 2.68 15.95 18.76
C ILE A 151 3.73 15.20 17.93
N LEU A 152 3.56 15.09 16.61
CA LEU A 152 4.50 14.43 15.71
C LEU A 152 5.91 15.05 15.74
N LEU A 153 6.03 16.34 16.07
CA LEU A 153 7.31 17.05 16.16
C LEU A 153 7.99 16.91 17.53
N ARG A 154 7.36 16.32 18.52
CA ARG A 154 7.97 16.09 19.83
C ARG A 154 9.14 15.10 19.76
N ARG A 155 10.10 15.24 20.66
CA ARG A 155 11.21 14.28 20.80
C ARG A 155 10.79 12.95 21.41
N SER A 156 9.76 12.98 22.27
CA SER A 156 9.16 11.81 22.93
C SER A 156 7.65 11.95 22.95
N LYS A 157 6.92 10.86 23.10
CA LYS A 157 5.44 10.83 23.01
C LYS A 157 4.95 11.50 21.71
N ASN A 158 5.56 11.10 20.61
CA ASN A 158 5.37 11.69 19.28
C ASN A 158 4.40 10.88 18.41
N ASN A 159 3.60 10.02 19.02
CA ASN A 159 2.57 9.24 18.34
C ASN A 159 1.18 9.72 18.82
N PRO A 160 0.51 10.60 18.07
CA PRO A 160 -0.82 11.07 18.44
C PRO A 160 -1.86 9.95 18.35
N CYS A 161 -2.78 9.92 19.32
CA CYS A 161 -3.96 9.07 19.29
C CYS A 161 -5.21 9.95 19.17
N LEU A 162 -5.97 9.79 18.09
CA LEU A 162 -7.24 10.46 17.85
C LEU A 162 -8.35 9.69 18.56
N VAL A 163 -8.91 10.27 19.61
CA VAL A 163 -9.95 9.66 20.42
C VAL A 163 -11.26 10.39 20.20
N GLY A 164 -12.33 9.66 19.91
CA GLY A 164 -13.66 10.23 19.68
C GLY A 164 -14.66 9.18 19.22
N GLU A 165 -15.95 9.51 19.27
CA GLU A 165 -17.00 8.59 18.86
C GLU A 165 -16.90 8.15 17.38
N ALA A 166 -17.60 7.08 17.02
CA ALA A 166 -17.65 6.62 15.65
C ALA A 166 -18.27 7.71 14.74
N GLY A 167 -17.71 7.87 13.53
CA GLY A 167 -18.26 8.81 12.54
C GLY A 167 -17.89 10.29 12.76
N VAL A 168 -17.16 10.67 13.82
CA VAL A 168 -16.81 12.09 14.07
C VAL A 168 -15.69 12.64 13.14
N GLY A 169 -15.16 11.83 12.21
CA GLY A 169 -14.18 12.27 11.22
C GLY A 169 -12.71 12.15 11.67
N LYS A 170 -12.37 11.14 12.47
CA LYS A 170 -10.97 10.88 12.86
C LYS A 170 -10.06 10.62 11.65
N THR A 171 -10.54 9.85 10.68
CA THR A 171 -9.84 9.56 9.43
C THR A 171 -9.63 10.82 8.60
N ALA A 172 -10.64 11.72 8.57
CA ALA A 172 -10.54 13.00 7.86
C ALA A 172 -9.40 13.91 8.40
N ILE A 173 -9.02 13.79 9.68
CA ILE A 173 -7.88 14.51 10.25
C ILE A 173 -6.56 14.01 9.64
N ALA A 174 -6.39 12.70 9.47
CA ALA A 174 -5.22 12.12 8.84
C ALA A 174 -5.14 12.48 7.34
N GLU A 175 -6.28 12.47 6.65
CA GLU A 175 -6.42 12.92 5.27
C GLU A 175 -6.10 14.42 5.13
N GLY A 176 -6.62 15.26 6.02
CA GLY A 176 -6.30 16.69 6.07
C GLY A 176 -4.82 16.97 6.31
N LEU A 177 -4.16 16.18 7.18
CA LEU A 177 -2.72 16.26 7.36
C LEU A 177 -1.96 15.85 6.09
N ALA A 178 -2.40 14.78 5.42
CA ALA A 178 -1.81 14.35 4.16
C ALA A 178 -1.91 15.44 3.07
N MET A 179 -3.04 16.13 2.98
CA MET A 179 -3.22 17.27 2.08
C MET A 179 -2.27 18.43 2.41
N ARG A 180 -2.08 18.75 3.71
CA ARG A 180 -1.15 19.80 4.14
C ARG A 180 0.29 19.43 3.83
N ILE A 181 0.69 18.19 3.99
CA ILE A 181 2.02 17.70 3.58
C ILE A 181 2.19 17.83 2.06
N ALA A 182 1.20 17.35 1.29
CA ALA A 182 1.21 17.45 -0.16
C ALA A 182 1.28 18.90 -0.67
N GLY A 183 0.60 19.82 0.00
CA GLY A 183 0.64 21.26 -0.30
C GLY A 183 1.84 22.01 0.28
N GLY A 184 2.74 21.34 1.01
CA GLY A 184 3.89 21.96 1.66
C GLY A 184 3.54 22.83 2.88
N ASN A 185 2.29 22.82 3.36
CA ASN A 185 1.76 23.64 4.45
C ASN A 185 1.99 23.01 5.83
N VAL A 186 3.20 22.51 6.05
CA VAL A 186 3.65 21.87 7.29
C VAL A 186 5.09 22.30 7.60
N PRO A 187 5.55 22.18 8.85
CA PRO A 187 6.96 22.38 9.21
C PRO A 187 7.91 21.51 8.38
N ASP A 188 9.16 21.99 8.21
CA ASP A 188 10.14 21.36 7.30
C ASP A 188 10.40 19.89 7.61
N GLU A 189 10.36 19.49 8.88
CA GLU A 189 10.55 18.13 9.32
C GLU A 189 9.48 17.16 8.80
N LEU A 190 8.31 17.68 8.45
CA LEU A 190 7.17 16.88 7.94
C LEU A 190 7.01 16.97 6.42
N LYS A 191 7.67 17.91 5.72
CA LYS A 191 7.51 18.10 4.27
C LYS A 191 7.91 16.88 3.45
N THR A 192 8.88 16.09 3.93
CA THR A 192 9.35 14.87 3.26
C THR A 192 8.62 13.62 3.71
N LYS A 193 7.70 13.75 4.68
CA LYS A 193 6.99 12.60 5.24
C LYS A 193 5.82 12.18 4.34
N LYS A 194 5.51 10.89 4.40
CA LYS A 194 4.39 10.26 3.69
C LYS A 194 3.46 9.64 4.73
N ILE A 195 2.16 9.83 4.59
CA ILE A 195 1.17 9.18 5.45
C ILE A 195 0.64 7.96 4.74
N TYR A 196 0.79 6.80 5.37
CA TYR A 196 0.20 5.54 4.93
C TYR A 196 -0.90 5.09 5.88
N MET A 197 -2.11 4.95 5.36
CA MET A 197 -3.22 4.34 6.08
C MET A 197 -3.11 2.82 5.96
N LEU A 198 -2.90 2.13 7.07
CA LEU A 198 -2.74 0.69 7.12
C LEU A 198 -4.10 0.01 7.32
N ASP A 199 -4.43 -0.95 6.46
CA ASP A 199 -5.64 -1.76 6.55
C ASP A 199 -5.35 -3.07 7.29
N ILE A 200 -5.58 -3.07 8.59
CA ILE A 200 -5.39 -4.22 9.46
C ILE A 200 -6.37 -5.35 9.11
N THR A 201 -7.58 -5.00 8.69
CA THR A 201 -8.61 -5.97 8.33
C THR A 201 -8.20 -6.79 7.11
N SER A 202 -7.65 -6.12 6.09
CA SER A 202 -7.10 -6.80 4.90
C SER A 202 -5.89 -7.67 5.24
N MET A 203 -5.08 -7.29 6.23
CA MET A 203 -3.95 -8.10 6.69
C MET A 203 -4.41 -9.38 7.40
N LEU A 204 -5.53 -9.32 8.12
CA LEU A 204 -6.15 -10.46 8.79
C LEU A 204 -6.87 -11.38 7.80
N ALA A 205 -7.54 -10.79 6.80
CA ALA A 205 -8.23 -11.53 5.75
C ALA A 205 -7.21 -12.34 4.94
N GLY A 206 -7.30 -13.67 4.96
CA GLY A 206 -6.38 -14.57 4.27
C GLY A 206 -5.14 -15.01 5.08
N ALA A 207 -5.04 -14.65 6.35
CA ALA A 207 -4.14 -15.32 7.29
C ALA A 207 -4.84 -16.56 7.84
N LYS A 208 -4.35 -17.76 7.48
CA LYS A 208 -4.91 -19.02 8.00
C LYS A 208 -4.48 -19.31 9.43
N TYR A 209 -3.32 -18.81 9.80
CA TYR A 209 -2.71 -19.01 11.12
C TYR A 209 -2.26 -17.68 11.71
N ARG A 210 -2.21 -17.62 13.05
CA ARG A 210 -1.73 -16.45 13.78
C ARG A 210 -0.35 -15.97 13.32
N GLY A 211 0.57 -16.90 13.05
CA GLY A 211 1.92 -16.59 12.59
C GLY A 211 1.97 -15.88 11.24
N ASP A 212 1.03 -16.18 10.35
CA ASP A 212 0.97 -15.54 9.02
C ASP A 212 0.70 -14.03 9.13
N PHE A 213 -0.21 -13.63 10.03
CA PHE A 213 -0.52 -12.23 10.27
C PHE A 213 0.66 -11.50 10.95
N GLU A 214 1.24 -12.12 11.99
CA GLU A 214 2.39 -11.55 12.69
C GLU A 214 3.58 -11.34 11.73
N GLU A 215 3.84 -12.28 10.83
CA GLU A 215 4.88 -12.17 9.81
C GLU A 215 4.60 -11.04 8.81
N ARG A 216 3.35 -10.94 8.32
CA ARG A 216 2.93 -9.85 7.40
C ARG A 216 3.10 -8.49 8.07
N LEU A 217 2.62 -8.34 9.30
CA LEU A 217 2.71 -7.11 10.07
C LEU A 217 4.17 -6.71 10.31
N LYS A 218 5.02 -7.67 10.67
CA LYS A 218 6.45 -7.45 10.87
C LYS A 218 7.13 -6.98 9.59
N ARG A 219 6.85 -7.61 8.44
CA ARG A 219 7.39 -7.19 7.13
C ARG A 219 7.00 -5.74 6.78
N VAL A 220 5.73 -5.37 6.99
CA VAL A 220 5.25 -4.02 6.75
C VAL A 220 5.95 -3.01 7.66
N PHE A 221 6.09 -3.29 8.95
CA PHE A 221 6.78 -2.38 9.86
C PHE A 221 8.29 -2.31 9.62
N ASP A 222 8.93 -3.40 9.20
CA ASP A 222 10.34 -3.38 8.81
C ASP A 222 10.56 -2.50 7.56
N GLU A 223 9.64 -2.52 6.60
CA GLU A 223 9.66 -1.64 5.44
C GLU A 223 9.48 -0.16 5.84
N ILE A 224 8.50 0.13 6.70
CA ILE A 224 8.26 1.49 7.23
C ILE A 224 9.50 2.03 7.95
N ARG A 225 10.13 1.21 8.79
CA ARG A 225 11.36 1.55 9.50
C ARG A 225 12.50 1.87 8.54
N ASN A 226 12.66 1.06 7.48
CA ASN A 226 13.73 1.23 6.50
C ASN A 226 13.56 2.47 5.62
N ASP A 227 12.33 2.87 5.28
CA ASP A 227 12.05 4.15 4.56
C ASP A 227 12.34 5.36 5.47
N GLY A 228 11.99 5.27 6.75
CA GLY A 228 12.21 6.34 7.74
C GLY A 228 11.40 7.63 7.52
N ASN A 229 10.70 7.76 6.38
CA ASN A 229 9.87 8.92 6.04
C ASN A 229 8.37 8.62 6.10
N ILE A 230 7.99 7.45 6.56
CA ILE A 230 6.61 7.03 6.64
C ILE A 230 6.05 7.31 8.03
N ILE A 231 4.87 7.93 8.06
CA ILE A 231 3.99 8.04 9.22
C ILE A 231 2.82 7.09 8.96
N VAL A 232 2.61 6.15 9.86
CA VAL A 232 1.53 5.16 9.74
C VAL A 232 0.27 5.73 10.37
N PHE A 233 -0.84 5.73 9.66
CA PHE A 233 -2.16 5.92 10.24
C PHE A 233 -2.85 4.58 10.39
N ILE A 234 -3.31 4.28 11.60
CA ILE A 234 -4.07 3.07 11.91
C ILE A 234 -5.41 3.47 12.47
N ASP A 235 -6.46 3.24 11.69
CA ASP A 235 -7.81 3.35 12.18
C ASP A 235 -8.15 2.15 13.05
N GLU A 236 -9.01 2.36 14.05
CA GLU A 236 -9.38 1.34 15.02
C GLU A 236 -8.17 0.61 15.64
N ILE A 237 -7.15 1.37 16.08
CA ILE A 237 -5.88 0.82 16.61
C ILE A 237 -6.12 -0.20 17.75
N HIS A 238 -7.24 -0.14 18.42
CA HIS A 238 -7.63 -1.10 19.45
C HIS A 238 -7.75 -2.54 18.91
N ASN A 239 -7.98 -2.74 17.60
CA ASN A 239 -8.00 -4.06 16.98
C ASN A 239 -6.63 -4.73 16.99
N ILE A 240 -5.54 -3.95 17.02
CA ILE A 240 -4.18 -4.48 17.14
C ILE A 240 -3.82 -4.78 18.60
N VAL A 241 -4.33 -3.93 19.52
CA VAL A 241 -3.95 -3.97 20.95
C VAL A 241 -4.85 -4.89 21.74
N GLY A 242 -6.14 -4.93 21.41
CA GLY A 242 -7.16 -5.64 22.19
C GLY A 242 -7.42 -7.08 21.77
N ALA A 243 -6.88 -7.50 20.68
CA ALA A 243 -7.11 -8.83 20.13
C ALA A 243 -6.55 -9.98 21.03
N GLY A 244 -5.68 -9.68 21.99
CA GLY A 244 -5.08 -10.66 22.90
C GLY A 244 -5.99 -11.15 24.04
N ALA A 245 -7.19 -10.59 24.24
CA ALA A 245 -8.06 -10.92 25.37
C ALA A 245 -8.99 -12.12 25.15
N ALA A 246 -9.15 -12.61 23.93
CA ALA A 246 -9.92 -13.81 23.61
C ALA A 246 -8.99 -14.97 23.26
N GLU A 247 -9.29 -16.18 23.70
CA GLU A 247 -8.55 -17.39 23.33
C GLU A 247 -8.48 -17.50 21.78
N GLY A 248 -7.26 -17.38 21.22
CA GLY A 248 -7.01 -17.36 19.78
C GLY A 248 -6.83 -15.98 19.15
N ALA A 249 -6.95 -14.89 19.91
CA ALA A 249 -6.79 -13.54 19.40
C ALA A 249 -5.31 -13.17 19.19
N ILE A 250 -5.06 -12.40 18.14
CA ILE A 250 -3.73 -12.05 17.65
C ILE A 250 -3.17 -10.89 18.47
N ASP A 251 -2.08 -11.12 19.21
CA ASP A 251 -1.42 -10.05 19.99
C ASP A 251 -0.35 -9.34 19.14
N ALA A 252 -0.81 -8.51 18.20
CA ALA A 252 0.06 -7.67 17.40
C ALA A 252 0.70 -6.52 18.22
N ALA A 253 0.20 -6.26 19.42
CA ALA A 253 0.77 -5.27 20.32
C ALA A 253 2.22 -5.61 20.68
N ASN A 254 2.58 -6.89 20.77
CA ASN A 254 3.94 -7.32 21.05
C ASN A 254 4.95 -6.96 19.95
N ILE A 255 4.49 -6.76 18.72
CA ILE A 255 5.32 -6.29 17.60
C ILE A 255 5.41 -4.76 17.65
N LEU A 256 4.29 -4.08 17.90
CA LEU A 256 4.21 -2.62 17.86
C LEU A 256 4.91 -1.95 19.05
N LYS A 257 4.75 -2.47 20.26
CA LYS A 257 5.30 -1.91 21.49
C LYS A 257 6.82 -1.68 21.45
N PRO A 258 7.67 -2.64 21.04
CA PRO A 258 9.11 -2.43 20.95
C PRO A 258 9.48 -1.33 19.96
N MET A 259 8.81 -1.26 18.81
CA MET A 259 9.09 -0.28 17.76
C MET A 259 8.71 1.14 18.18
N LEU A 260 7.56 1.31 18.85
CA LEU A 260 7.16 2.59 19.44
C LEU A 260 8.10 2.99 20.59
N ALA A 261 8.54 2.02 21.42
CA ALA A 261 9.43 2.28 22.53
C ALA A 261 10.79 2.81 22.09
N ARG A 262 11.33 2.29 20.97
CA ARG A 262 12.60 2.73 20.39
C ARG A 262 12.47 3.96 19.49
N GLY A 263 11.24 4.41 19.19
CA GLY A 263 11.01 5.50 18.24
C GLY A 263 11.38 5.15 16.79
N GLU A 264 11.37 3.86 16.45
CA GLU A 264 11.73 3.36 15.12
C GLU A 264 10.67 3.69 14.08
N ILE A 265 9.42 3.89 14.52
CA ILE A 265 8.28 4.25 13.67
C ILE A 265 7.51 5.42 14.27
N ARG A 266 6.83 6.17 13.42
CA ARG A 266 5.85 7.20 13.80
C ARG A 266 4.46 6.74 13.45
N LEU A 267 3.54 6.88 14.40
CA LEU A 267 2.19 6.37 14.31
C LEU A 267 1.16 7.46 14.66
N ILE A 268 0.06 7.47 13.93
CA ILE A 268 -1.18 8.17 14.29
C ILE A 268 -2.23 7.08 14.50
N GLY A 269 -2.70 6.89 15.73
CA GLY A 269 -3.78 5.96 16.03
C GLY A 269 -5.12 6.67 16.03
N ALA A 270 -6.19 5.95 15.70
CA ALA A 270 -7.56 6.41 15.89
C ALA A 270 -8.38 5.33 16.62
N THR A 271 -9.22 5.73 17.58
CA THR A 271 -10.06 4.81 18.37
C THR A 271 -11.25 5.55 18.99
N THR A 272 -12.16 4.83 19.63
CA THR A 272 -13.23 5.43 20.43
C THR A 272 -12.81 5.67 21.90
N ASN A 273 -13.56 6.53 22.62
CA ASN A 273 -13.29 6.78 24.05
C ASN A 273 -13.38 5.51 24.89
N ALA A 274 -14.36 4.66 24.62
CA ALA A 274 -14.58 3.42 25.35
C ALA A 274 -13.41 2.42 25.14
N GLU A 275 -12.97 2.28 23.90
CA GLU A 275 -11.89 1.36 23.52
C GLU A 275 -10.52 1.87 23.96
N TYR A 276 -10.28 3.19 23.90
CA TYR A 276 -9.08 3.79 24.47
C TYR A 276 -8.90 3.42 25.93
N LYS A 277 -9.93 3.65 26.76
CA LYS A 277 -9.92 3.30 28.20
C LYS A 277 -9.78 1.80 28.44
N LYS A 278 -10.37 0.98 27.60
CA LYS A 278 -10.40 -0.47 27.75
C LYS A 278 -9.06 -1.13 27.38
N TYR A 279 -8.39 -0.67 26.32
CA TYR A 279 -7.26 -1.36 25.70
C TYR A 279 -5.94 -0.59 25.77
N ILE A 280 -5.96 0.76 25.61
CA ILE A 280 -4.74 1.55 25.53
C ILE A 280 -4.33 2.08 26.92
N GLU A 281 -5.25 2.69 27.65
CA GLU A 281 -4.99 3.25 28.98
C GLU A 281 -4.54 2.18 30.00
N LYS A 282 -5.03 0.96 29.85
CA LYS A 282 -4.64 -0.18 30.71
C LYS A 282 -3.27 -0.76 30.39
N ASP A 283 -2.67 -0.40 29.28
CA ASP A 283 -1.35 -0.85 28.86
C ASP A 283 -0.30 0.26 29.06
N PRO A 284 0.50 0.22 30.15
CA PRO A 284 1.44 1.30 30.48
C PRO A 284 2.52 1.52 29.41
N ALA A 285 2.81 0.49 28.56
CA ALA A 285 3.79 0.60 27.51
C ALA A 285 3.26 1.40 26.32
N LEU A 286 1.97 1.27 26.00
CA LEU A 286 1.31 2.02 24.94
C LEU A 286 0.91 3.42 25.40
N GLU A 287 0.31 3.55 26.59
CA GLU A 287 -0.12 4.84 27.16
C GLU A 287 1.03 5.87 27.24
N ARG A 288 2.24 5.40 27.53
CA ARG A 288 3.42 6.26 27.59
C ARG A 288 3.95 6.68 26.20
N ARG A 289 3.43 6.10 25.12
CA ARG A 289 3.95 6.31 23.76
C ARG A 289 2.92 6.90 22.79
N LEU A 290 1.63 6.76 23.09
CA LEU A 290 0.49 7.33 22.35
C LEU A 290 -0.08 8.61 23.05
#